data_2ed077ab4b907bd2e3eb97319059e4f5
#
_entry.id   2ed077ab4b907bd2e3eb97319059e4f5
#
_cell.length_a   1.000
_cell.length_b   1.000
_cell.length_c   1.000
_cell.angle_alpha   90.00
_cell.angle_beta   90.00
_cell.angle_gamma   90.00
#
_symmetry.space_group_name_H-M   'P 1'
#
loop_
_entity.id
_entity.type
_entity.pdbx_description
1 polymer ?
#
loop_
_entity_poly.entity_id
_entity_poly.type
_entity_poly.pdbx_seq_one_letter_code
_entity_poly.pdbx_strand_id
1 'polypeptide(L)'
;MKKRFLALAIVLGTGLLSGCTNAGEKTAVSYKGGTISEQEVMDSLKKMQGADSAVQQLIVYQVFEDKYGDDVSTKEIDSQYDQTKKQLGDSFDSQLKSAGYTEQTFKDSIKQSLAFQEGLKKHIKLTDEDLKTAWESFHPEVEAQIIQVASEDDAKDVKKAADKGDDFSKLAKDKSTDTTTKEDGGKVKFDSTTTTVPAEVKEAAFKLKDGQVSDVITSTNASTYTTEYYVVKMVKNQNKGNDMDKYKKELKEIATDTKLSDSTFQNKVIGEVLKDANVKIKDKDFENVLSTFTSDYSTASSK
;
A
#
# COMPACT_ATOMS: atom_id res chain seq x y z
N MET A 1 -32.65 -21.69 1.93
CA MET A 1 -31.55 -20.84 2.46
C MET A 1 -32.19 -19.63 3.13
N LYS A 2 -32.21 -19.60 4.46
CA LYS A 2 -32.99 -18.65 5.28
C LYS A 2 -32.13 -17.39 5.48
N LYS A 3 -32.57 -16.25 4.91
CA LYS A 3 -31.98 -14.92 5.16
C LYS A 3 -32.29 -14.53 6.62
N ARG A 4 -31.26 -14.43 7.45
CA ARG A 4 -31.39 -13.89 8.81
C ARG A 4 -31.20 -12.36 8.70
N PHE A 5 -32.31 -11.63 8.76
CA PHE A 5 -32.30 -10.20 9.04
C PHE A 5 -31.99 -10.03 10.52
N LEU A 6 -30.88 -9.39 10.84
CA LEU A 6 -30.58 -8.91 12.18
C LEU A 6 -31.37 -7.63 12.38
N ALA A 7 -32.48 -7.72 13.12
CA ALA A 7 -33.23 -6.54 13.54
C ALA A 7 -32.48 -5.88 14.69
N LEU A 8 -31.92 -4.71 14.44
CA LEU A 8 -31.35 -3.83 15.47
C LEU A 8 -32.54 -3.24 16.25
N ALA A 9 -32.84 -3.81 17.42
CA ALA A 9 -33.86 -3.27 18.33
C ALA A 9 -33.30 -2.01 19.00
N ILE A 10 -33.68 -0.84 18.49
CA ILE A 10 -33.48 0.43 19.17
C ILE A 10 -34.54 0.51 20.27
N VAL A 11 -34.12 0.36 21.52
CA VAL A 11 -34.93 0.61 22.70
C VAL A 11 -35.13 2.11 22.83
N LEU A 12 -36.27 2.62 22.36
CA LEU A 12 -36.72 3.99 22.61
C LEU A 12 -37.23 4.07 24.07
N GLY A 13 -36.33 4.49 24.95
CA GLY A 13 -36.71 4.93 26.28
C GLY A 13 -37.44 6.28 26.17
N THR A 14 -38.75 6.29 26.41
CA THR A 14 -39.57 7.49 26.54
C THR A 14 -39.25 8.20 27.85
N GLY A 15 -38.24 9.06 27.81
CA GLY A 15 -37.98 10.06 28.84
C GLY A 15 -38.51 11.40 28.37
N LEU A 16 -39.61 11.85 28.95
CA LEU A 16 -40.05 13.24 28.84
C LEU A 16 -39.01 14.15 29.54
N LEU A 17 -38.09 14.69 28.76
CA LEU A 17 -37.20 15.76 29.21
C LEU A 17 -37.74 17.09 28.67
N SER A 18 -38.33 17.82 29.59
CA SER A 18 -38.59 19.27 29.47
C SER A 18 -37.29 19.95 29.05
N GLY A 19 -37.32 20.66 27.91
CA GLY A 19 -36.19 21.38 27.36
C GLY A 19 -35.61 22.38 28.34
N CYS A 20 -34.36 22.12 28.74
CA CYS A 20 -33.43 23.20 29.02
C CYS A 20 -32.51 23.27 27.78
N THR A 21 -32.84 24.17 26.86
CA THR A 21 -31.91 24.55 25.78
C THR A 21 -30.71 25.21 26.44
N ASN A 22 -29.61 24.51 26.52
CA ASN A 22 -28.32 25.14 26.74
C ASN A 22 -28.10 26.15 25.58
N ALA A 23 -28.19 27.42 25.94
CA ALA A 23 -27.92 28.50 24.98
C ALA A 23 -26.44 28.44 24.58
N GLY A 24 -26.12 27.76 23.47
CA GLY A 24 -24.77 27.64 22.96
C GLY A 24 -24.48 26.42 22.08
N GLU A 25 -25.29 25.38 22.14
CA GLU A 25 -25.06 24.19 21.28
C GLU A 25 -25.68 24.41 19.88
N LYS A 26 -24.84 24.28 18.85
CA LYS A 26 -25.29 24.34 17.47
C LYS A 26 -26.13 23.11 17.14
N THR A 27 -27.28 23.33 16.48
CA THR A 27 -28.18 22.29 16.02
C THR A 27 -27.67 21.72 14.69
N ALA A 28 -27.34 20.43 14.66
CA ALA A 28 -26.97 19.72 13.45
C ALA A 28 -28.22 19.29 12.64
N VAL A 29 -29.26 18.80 13.31
CA VAL A 29 -30.48 18.29 12.67
C VAL A 29 -31.70 18.74 13.46
N SER A 30 -32.76 19.15 12.75
CA SER A 30 -34.09 19.41 13.32
C SER A 30 -35.12 18.46 12.69
N TYR A 31 -36.00 17.88 13.50
CA TYR A 31 -37.09 17.02 13.04
C TYR A 31 -38.36 17.23 13.84
N LYS A 32 -39.48 16.67 13.37
CA LYS A 32 -40.75 16.81 14.09
C LYS A 32 -40.68 16.06 15.43
N GLY A 33 -40.46 16.78 16.51
CA GLY A 33 -40.37 16.24 17.87
C GLY A 33 -39.04 16.50 18.57
N GLY A 34 -38.01 17.08 17.89
CA GLY A 34 -36.75 17.40 18.55
C GLY A 34 -35.65 17.90 17.63
N THR A 35 -34.47 17.99 18.19
CA THR A 35 -33.23 18.38 17.51
C THR A 35 -32.13 17.43 17.90
N ILE A 36 -31.09 17.34 17.07
CA ILE A 36 -29.81 16.70 17.38
C ILE A 36 -28.75 17.78 17.29
N SER A 37 -27.97 17.95 18.34
CA SER A 37 -26.86 18.92 18.38
C SER A 37 -25.62 18.42 17.63
N GLU A 38 -24.74 19.36 17.23
CA GLU A 38 -23.41 19.00 16.68
C GLU A 38 -22.61 18.18 17.70
N GLN A 39 -22.77 18.45 18.99
CA GLN A 39 -22.08 17.69 20.06
C GLN A 39 -22.56 16.24 20.15
N GLU A 40 -23.88 16.00 20.07
CA GLU A 40 -24.43 14.62 20.05
C GLU A 40 -23.93 13.84 18.83
N VAL A 41 -23.83 14.48 17.67
CA VAL A 41 -23.23 13.88 16.48
C VAL A 41 -21.75 13.54 16.73
N MET A 42 -20.98 14.49 17.26
CA MET A 42 -19.55 14.28 17.56
C MET A 42 -19.35 13.16 18.58
N ASP A 43 -20.11 13.15 19.68
CA ASP A 43 -20.03 12.11 20.72
C ASP A 43 -20.41 10.73 20.18
N SER A 44 -21.30 10.68 19.19
CA SER A 44 -21.62 9.45 18.48
C SER A 44 -20.47 8.97 17.58
N LEU A 45 -19.86 9.90 16.82
CA LEU A 45 -18.72 9.62 15.95
C LEU A 45 -17.51 9.11 16.74
N LYS A 46 -17.22 9.70 17.90
CA LYS A 46 -16.14 9.25 18.81
C LYS A 46 -16.29 7.80 19.26
N LYS A 47 -17.53 7.31 19.37
CA LYS A 47 -17.82 5.93 19.80
C LYS A 47 -17.82 4.90 18.65
N MET A 48 -17.66 5.36 17.40
CA MET A 48 -17.62 4.47 16.26
C MET A 48 -16.29 3.69 16.24
N GLN A 49 -16.37 2.43 15.83
CA GLN A 49 -15.18 1.63 15.60
C GLN A 49 -14.26 2.33 14.57
N GLY A 50 -12.99 2.49 14.90
CA GLY A 50 -12.01 3.14 14.04
C GLY A 50 -11.88 4.66 14.25
N ALA A 51 -12.66 5.29 15.13
CA ALA A 51 -12.54 6.72 15.43
C ALA A 51 -11.12 7.08 15.89
N ASP A 52 -10.53 6.29 16.79
CA ASP A 52 -9.17 6.48 17.27
C ASP A 52 -8.14 6.42 16.13
N SER A 53 -8.27 5.43 15.25
CA SER A 53 -7.38 5.28 14.09
C SER A 53 -7.52 6.46 13.11
N ALA A 54 -8.74 6.93 12.90
CA ALA A 54 -8.99 8.08 12.03
C ALA A 54 -8.37 9.36 12.60
N VAL A 55 -8.51 9.60 13.91
CA VAL A 55 -7.90 10.75 14.57
C VAL A 55 -6.38 10.64 14.60
N GLN A 56 -5.84 9.44 14.88
CA GLN A 56 -4.40 9.19 14.80
C GLN A 56 -3.85 9.53 13.41
N GLN A 57 -4.49 9.01 12.37
CA GLN A 57 -4.10 9.25 10.98
C GLN A 57 -4.18 10.75 10.63
N LEU A 58 -5.26 11.42 11.02
CA LEU A 58 -5.43 12.85 10.79
C LEU A 58 -4.29 13.66 11.41
N ILE A 59 -3.93 13.37 12.67
CA ILE A 59 -2.84 14.08 13.37
C ILE A 59 -1.52 13.85 12.65
N VAL A 60 -1.19 12.58 12.35
CA VAL A 60 0.08 12.23 11.71
C VAL A 60 0.21 12.91 10.35
N TYR A 61 -0.78 12.76 9.48
CA TYR A 61 -0.71 13.34 8.13
C TYR A 61 -0.69 14.86 8.15
N GLN A 62 -1.48 15.51 9.03
CA GLN A 62 -1.46 16.96 9.13
C GLN A 62 -0.09 17.49 9.58
N VAL A 63 0.50 16.89 10.62
CA VAL A 63 1.82 17.32 11.12
C VAL A 63 2.93 17.09 10.07
N PHE A 64 2.86 15.97 9.35
CA PHE A 64 3.82 15.71 8.27
C PHE A 64 3.61 16.67 7.09
N GLU A 65 2.38 16.99 6.72
CA GLU A 65 2.09 17.97 5.67
C GLU A 65 2.58 19.36 6.07
N ASP A 66 2.33 19.80 7.29
CA ASP A 66 2.80 21.11 7.79
C ASP A 66 4.33 21.21 7.78
N LYS A 67 5.05 20.09 8.00
CA LYS A 67 6.52 20.09 8.06
C LYS A 67 7.20 19.81 6.72
N TYR A 68 6.60 18.98 5.87
CA TYR A 68 7.22 18.48 4.64
C TYR A 68 6.40 18.74 3.38
N GLY A 69 5.23 19.36 3.49
CA GLY A 69 4.35 19.59 2.35
C GLY A 69 4.94 20.55 1.30
N ASP A 70 5.85 21.44 1.70
CA ASP A 70 6.57 22.34 0.78
C ASP A 70 7.64 21.62 -0.03
N ASP A 71 8.06 20.42 0.39
CA ASP A 71 9.01 19.59 -0.35
C ASP A 71 8.31 18.78 -1.47
N VAL A 72 6.96 18.73 -1.46
CA VAL A 72 6.16 18.03 -2.47
C VAL A 72 5.79 18.97 -3.59
N SER A 73 6.25 18.67 -4.81
CA SER A 73 5.93 19.49 -5.98
C SER A 73 4.53 19.20 -6.52
N THR A 74 3.90 20.24 -7.11
CA THR A 74 2.62 20.08 -7.84
C THR A 74 2.72 19.02 -8.94
N LYS A 75 3.89 18.92 -9.59
CA LYS A 75 4.13 17.91 -10.63
C LYS A 75 4.04 16.47 -10.10
N GLU A 76 4.52 16.21 -8.89
CA GLU A 76 4.43 14.89 -8.26
C GLU A 76 2.97 14.56 -7.93
N ILE A 77 2.23 15.54 -7.38
CA ILE A 77 0.79 15.39 -7.08
C ILE A 77 0.01 15.07 -8.37
N ASP A 78 0.21 15.86 -9.43
CA ASP A 78 -0.48 15.66 -10.70
C ASP A 78 -0.08 14.33 -11.34
N SER A 79 1.20 13.94 -11.27
CA SER A 79 1.66 12.65 -11.78
C SER A 79 0.98 11.48 -11.07
N GLN A 80 0.86 11.53 -9.74
CA GLN A 80 0.19 10.48 -8.96
C GLN A 80 -1.32 10.44 -9.24
N TYR A 81 -1.94 11.62 -9.38
CA TYR A 81 -3.34 11.74 -9.77
C TYR A 81 -3.61 11.10 -11.14
N ASP A 82 -2.81 11.45 -12.15
CA ASP A 82 -2.94 10.95 -13.52
C ASP A 82 -2.68 9.45 -13.61
N GLN A 83 -1.70 8.93 -12.85
CA GLN A 83 -1.44 7.49 -12.76
C GLN A 83 -2.65 6.74 -12.20
N THR A 84 -3.23 7.23 -11.10
CA THR A 84 -4.42 6.61 -10.49
C THR A 84 -5.61 6.68 -11.45
N LYS A 85 -5.82 7.82 -12.11
CA LYS A 85 -6.88 8.00 -13.11
C LYS A 85 -6.72 7.04 -14.29
N LYS A 86 -5.50 6.89 -14.79
CA LYS A 86 -5.18 5.94 -15.88
C LYS A 86 -5.41 4.48 -15.44
N GLN A 87 -5.01 4.13 -14.23
CA GLN A 87 -5.16 2.77 -13.69
C GLN A 87 -6.63 2.38 -13.52
N LEU A 88 -7.48 3.29 -13.06
CA LEU A 88 -8.91 3.06 -12.84
C LEU A 88 -9.77 3.28 -14.09
N GLY A 89 -9.23 3.95 -15.11
CA GLY A 89 -9.93 4.21 -16.37
C GLY A 89 -11.31 4.85 -16.16
N ASP A 90 -12.31 4.32 -16.85
CA ASP A 90 -13.69 4.84 -16.82
C ASP A 90 -14.36 4.76 -15.45
N SER A 91 -13.82 3.95 -14.54
CA SER A 91 -14.36 3.82 -13.17
C SER A 91 -13.85 4.91 -12.19
N PHE A 92 -12.86 5.71 -12.58
CA PHE A 92 -12.20 6.67 -11.71
C PHE A 92 -13.18 7.67 -11.04
N ASP A 93 -13.98 8.36 -11.85
CA ASP A 93 -14.89 9.40 -11.34
C ASP A 93 -15.97 8.83 -10.40
N SER A 94 -16.46 7.62 -10.70
CA SER A 94 -17.45 6.95 -9.86
C SER A 94 -16.86 6.48 -8.52
N GLN A 95 -15.63 5.97 -8.53
CA GLN A 95 -14.92 5.56 -7.33
C GLN A 95 -14.55 6.77 -6.46
N LEU A 96 -14.05 7.85 -7.07
CA LEU A 96 -13.75 9.10 -6.40
C LEU A 96 -14.97 9.63 -5.63
N LYS A 97 -16.11 9.72 -6.34
CA LYS A 97 -17.38 10.17 -5.75
C LYS A 97 -17.89 9.23 -4.66
N SER A 98 -17.78 7.92 -4.86
CA SER A 98 -18.21 6.93 -3.86
C SER A 98 -17.36 6.98 -2.59
N ALA A 99 -16.09 7.34 -2.71
CA ALA A 99 -15.19 7.57 -1.58
C ALA A 99 -15.37 8.98 -0.94
N GLY A 100 -16.28 9.81 -1.45
CA GLY A 100 -16.56 11.15 -0.92
C GLY A 100 -15.55 12.22 -1.31
N TYR A 101 -14.69 11.95 -2.30
CA TYR A 101 -13.70 12.91 -2.77
C TYR A 101 -14.21 13.76 -3.93
N THR A 102 -13.79 15.02 -3.95
CA THR A 102 -13.68 15.85 -5.16
C THR A 102 -12.28 15.68 -5.75
N GLU A 103 -12.04 16.15 -6.97
CA GLU A 103 -10.70 16.18 -7.54
C GLU A 103 -9.70 16.89 -6.61
N GLN A 104 -10.08 18.06 -6.07
CA GLN A 104 -9.22 18.84 -5.19
C GLN A 104 -8.90 18.08 -3.90
N THR A 105 -9.91 17.57 -3.18
CA THR A 105 -9.67 16.86 -1.92
C THR A 105 -8.90 15.54 -2.13
N PHE A 106 -8.99 14.93 -3.31
CA PHE A 106 -8.15 13.79 -3.66
C PHE A 106 -6.70 14.20 -3.90
N LYS A 107 -6.45 15.31 -4.61
CA LYS A 107 -5.10 15.87 -4.75
C LYS A 107 -4.50 16.30 -3.41
N ASP A 108 -5.32 16.84 -2.51
CA ASP A 108 -4.87 17.16 -1.15
C ASP A 108 -4.47 15.89 -0.38
N SER A 109 -5.23 14.81 -0.50
CA SER A 109 -4.85 13.52 0.11
C SER A 109 -3.58 12.92 -0.49
N ILE A 110 -3.35 13.10 -1.79
CA ILE A 110 -2.08 12.72 -2.44
C ILE A 110 -0.93 13.55 -1.87
N LYS A 111 -1.10 14.88 -1.74
CA LYS A 111 -0.09 15.75 -1.14
C LYS A 111 0.29 15.30 0.27
N GLN A 112 -0.71 14.99 1.11
CA GLN A 112 -0.49 14.48 2.46
C GLN A 112 0.30 13.16 2.46
N SER A 113 -0.06 12.23 1.60
CA SER A 113 0.65 10.96 1.46
C SER A 113 2.10 11.15 1.01
N LEU A 114 2.34 12.03 0.04
CA LEU A 114 3.68 12.35 -0.44
C LEU A 114 4.51 13.06 0.63
N ALA A 115 3.93 14.02 1.37
CA ALA A 115 4.60 14.69 2.48
C ALA A 115 4.98 13.72 3.60
N PHE A 116 4.13 12.76 3.91
CA PHE A 116 4.44 11.67 4.85
C PHE A 116 5.65 10.84 4.37
N GLN A 117 5.64 10.41 3.11
CA GLN A 117 6.74 9.65 2.54
C GLN A 117 8.04 10.46 2.51
N GLU A 118 7.96 11.73 2.16
CA GLU A 118 9.12 12.63 2.13
C GLU A 118 9.71 12.84 3.53
N GLY A 119 8.83 13.01 4.53
CA GLY A 119 9.23 13.07 5.92
C GLY A 119 9.98 11.81 6.38
N LEU A 120 9.48 10.62 6.04
CA LEU A 120 10.19 9.37 6.33
C LEU A 120 11.55 9.31 5.62
N LYS A 121 11.60 9.63 4.32
CA LYS A 121 12.85 9.62 3.52
C LYS A 121 13.92 10.52 4.13
N LYS A 122 13.57 11.72 4.60
CA LYS A 122 14.52 12.66 5.21
C LYS A 122 15.16 12.15 6.50
N HIS A 123 14.52 11.17 7.18
CA HIS A 123 15.06 10.55 8.38
C HIS A 123 15.85 9.28 8.10
N ILE A 124 15.89 8.78 6.84
CA ILE A 124 16.65 7.59 6.51
C ILE A 124 18.16 7.90 6.56
N LYS A 125 18.84 7.09 7.37
CA LYS A 125 20.30 7.02 7.40
C LYS A 125 20.68 5.58 7.11
N LEU A 126 21.13 5.32 5.90
CA LEU A 126 21.58 4.00 5.50
C LEU A 126 22.94 3.69 6.13
N THR A 127 23.06 2.50 6.71
CA THR A 127 24.30 1.94 7.25
C THR A 127 24.91 0.96 6.26
N ASP A 128 26.17 0.58 6.48
CA ASP A 128 26.82 -0.47 5.71
C ASP A 128 26.10 -1.82 5.85
N GLU A 129 25.45 -2.08 6.99
CA GLU A 129 24.65 -3.28 7.21
C GLU A 129 23.39 -3.27 6.35
N ASP A 130 22.70 -2.13 6.23
CA ASP A 130 21.55 -2.00 5.34
C ASP A 130 21.92 -2.29 3.88
N LEU A 131 23.09 -1.81 3.44
CA LEU A 131 23.59 -2.08 2.08
C LEU A 131 24.00 -3.55 1.89
N LYS A 132 24.57 -4.20 2.91
CA LYS A 132 24.86 -5.64 2.87
C LYS A 132 23.58 -6.47 2.80
N THR A 133 22.58 -6.14 3.61
CA THR A 133 21.28 -6.82 3.56
C THR A 133 20.62 -6.65 2.19
N ALA A 134 20.66 -5.43 1.62
CA ALA A 134 20.20 -5.20 0.26
C ALA A 134 20.99 -6.04 -0.77
N TRP A 135 22.33 -6.16 -0.59
CA TRP A 135 23.15 -6.98 -1.46
C TRP A 135 22.80 -8.46 -1.41
N GLU A 136 22.43 -8.99 -0.26
CA GLU A 136 22.03 -10.41 -0.13
C GLU A 136 20.83 -10.75 -1.01
N SER A 137 19.81 -9.88 -1.01
CA SER A 137 18.58 -10.05 -1.79
C SER A 137 18.67 -9.53 -3.23
N PHE A 138 19.71 -8.74 -3.55
CA PHE A 138 19.87 -8.13 -4.86
C PHE A 138 20.21 -9.16 -5.94
N HIS A 139 19.53 -9.06 -7.07
CA HIS A 139 19.87 -9.72 -8.32
C HIS A 139 19.78 -8.71 -9.47
N PRO A 140 20.84 -8.58 -10.32
CA PRO A 140 20.80 -7.69 -11.46
C PRO A 140 19.76 -8.10 -12.50
N GLU A 141 19.46 -7.17 -13.42
CA GLU A 141 18.50 -7.41 -14.48
C GLU A 141 18.87 -8.66 -15.31
N VAL A 142 17.89 -9.51 -15.52
CA VAL A 142 17.96 -10.68 -16.39
C VAL A 142 17.02 -10.55 -17.58
N GLU A 143 17.27 -11.27 -18.64
CA GLU A 143 16.37 -11.44 -19.76
C GLU A 143 15.78 -12.84 -19.72
N ALA A 144 14.46 -12.96 -19.70
CA ALA A 144 13.76 -14.23 -19.66
C ALA A 144 12.53 -14.23 -20.60
N GLN A 145 11.95 -15.42 -20.77
CA GLN A 145 10.62 -15.59 -21.35
C GLN A 145 9.74 -16.25 -20.30
N ILE A 146 8.52 -15.74 -20.11
CA ILE A 146 7.56 -16.22 -19.12
C ILE A 146 6.28 -16.67 -19.86
N ILE A 147 5.75 -17.80 -19.46
CA ILE A 147 4.44 -18.29 -19.86
C ILE A 147 3.60 -18.42 -18.60
N GLN A 148 2.49 -17.71 -18.54
CA GLN A 148 1.49 -17.82 -17.49
C GLN A 148 0.31 -18.64 -18.02
N VAL A 149 -0.20 -19.57 -17.21
CA VAL A 149 -1.40 -20.36 -17.55
C VAL A 149 -2.32 -20.49 -16.33
N ALA A 150 -3.58 -20.85 -16.58
CA ALA A 150 -4.60 -20.90 -15.54
C ALA A 150 -4.62 -22.23 -14.76
N SER A 151 -4.01 -23.32 -15.29
CA SER A 151 -4.01 -24.61 -14.64
C SER A 151 -2.61 -25.21 -14.53
N GLU A 152 -2.41 -26.04 -13.50
CA GLU A 152 -1.15 -26.75 -13.29
C GLU A 152 -0.85 -27.73 -14.42
N ASP A 153 -1.88 -28.35 -14.97
CA ASP A 153 -1.74 -29.34 -16.06
C ASP A 153 -1.29 -28.64 -17.35
N ASP A 154 -1.83 -27.46 -17.68
CA ASP A 154 -1.36 -26.66 -18.81
C ASP A 154 0.11 -26.25 -18.61
N ALA A 155 0.51 -25.90 -17.38
CA ALA A 155 1.91 -25.56 -17.09
C ALA A 155 2.85 -26.78 -17.26
N LYS A 156 2.42 -27.96 -16.84
CA LYS A 156 3.16 -29.22 -17.06
C LYS A 156 3.31 -29.54 -18.54
N ASP A 157 2.25 -29.30 -19.33
CA ASP A 157 2.30 -29.50 -20.77
C ASP A 157 3.25 -28.52 -21.46
N VAL A 158 3.23 -27.24 -21.04
CA VAL A 158 4.19 -26.21 -21.50
C VAL A 158 5.62 -26.62 -21.15
N LYS A 159 5.87 -27.01 -19.90
CA LYS A 159 7.19 -27.47 -19.44
C LYS A 159 7.68 -28.66 -20.27
N LYS A 160 6.82 -29.67 -20.47
CA LYS A 160 7.13 -30.85 -21.25
C LYS A 160 7.45 -30.55 -22.71
N ALA A 161 6.72 -29.62 -23.33
CA ALA A 161 6.98 -29.17 -24.70
C ALA A 161 8.32 -28.42 -24.79
N ALA A 162 8.57 -27.51 -23.86
CA ALA A 162 9.82 -26.76 -23.78
C ALA A 162 11.04 -27.67 -23.55
N ASP A 163 10.94 -28.72 -22.71
CA ASP A 163 11.99 -29.70 -22.47
C ASP A 163 12.29 -30.57 -23.72
N LYS A 164 11.32 -30.73 -24.60
CA LYS A 164 11.53 -31.42 -25.90
C LYS A 164 12.18 -30.51 -26.94
N GLY A 165 12.36 -29.24 -26.64
CA GLY A 165 12.99 -28.25 -27.51
C GLY A 165 12.02 -27.48 -28.40
N ASP A 166 10.73 -27.52 -28.11
CA ASP A 166 9.75 -26.70 -28.82
C ASP A 166 10.07 -25.19 -28.63
N ASP A 167 9.72 -24.38 -29.63
CA ASP A 167 9.97 -22.94 -29.59
C ASP A 167 9.16 -22.28 -28.46
N PHE A 168 9.86 -21.81 -27.43
CA PHE A 168 9.25 -21.20 -26.25
C PHE A 168 8.46 -19.92 -26.60
N SER A 169 8.93 -19.13 -27.57
CA SER A 169 8.19 -17.94 -28.04
C SER A 169 6.86 -18.34 -28.69
N LYS A 170 6.83 -19.43 -29.43
CA LYS A 170 5.59 -19.96 -30.02
C LYS A 170 4.67 -20.50 -28.93
N LEU A 171 5.21 -21.27 -27.99
CA LEU A 171 4.43 -21.74 -26.83
C LEU A 171 3.80 -20.59 -26.04
N ALA A 172 4.55 -19.49 -25.84
CA ALA A 172 4.04 -18.30 -25.17
C ALA A 172 2.87 -17.68 -25.93
N LYS A 173 3.00 -17.49 -27.26
CA LYS A 173 1.92 -16.94 -28.08
C LYS A 173 0.67 -17.82 -28.09
N ASP A 174 0.85 -19.13 -28.11
CA ASP A 174 -0.25 -20.09 -28.22
C ASP A 174 -0.95 -20.31 -26.87
N LYS A 175 -0.20 -20.39 -25.77
CA LYS A 175 -0.65 -20.89 -24.47
C LYS A 175 -0.76 -19.84 -23.37
N SER A 176 0.06 -18.76 -23.39
CA SER A 176 0.09 -17.80 -22.30
C SER A 176 -1.23 -17.06 -22.14
N THR A 177 -1.64 -16.87 -20.89
CA THR A 177 -2.76 -16.00 -20.47
C THR A 177 -2.31 -14.58 -20.18
N ASP A 178 -0.99 -14.34 -20.06
CA ASP A 178 -0.44 -12.99 -19.85
C ASP A 178 -0.52 -12.17 -21.16
N THR A 179 -1.46 -11.26 -21.20
CA THR A 179 -1.69 -10.39 -22.38
C THR A 179 -0.58 -9.37 -22.61
N THR A 180 0.27 -9.14 -21.60
CA THR A 180 1.34 -8.13 -21.67
C THR A 180 2.53 -8.63 -22.50
N THR A 181 2.92 -9.88 -22.29
CA THR A 181 4.14 -10.46 -22.90
C THR A 181 3.85 -11.51 -23.96
N LYS A 182 2.63 -12.05 -24.00
CA LYS A 182 2.21 -13.12 -24.90
C LYS A 182 2.62 -12.87 -26.36
N GLU A 183 2.23 -11.70 -26.91
CA GLU A 183 2.46 -11.37 -28.32
C GLU A 183 3.95 -11.17 -28.65
N ASP A 184 4.77 -10.83 -27.65
CA ASP A 184 6.24 -10.76 -27.79
C ASP A 184 6.94 -12.09 -27.45
N GLY A 185 6.19 -13.19 -27.41
CA GLY A 185 6.75 -14.53 -27.12
C GLY A 185 7.19 -14.70 -25.67
N GLY A 186 6.51 -14.03 -24.74
CA GLY A 186 6.78 -14.11 -23.31
C GLY A 186 8.01 -13.33 -22.85
N LYS A 187 8.64 -12.51 -23.68
CA LYS A 187 9.88 -11.79 -23.36
C LYS A 187 9.66 -10.76 -22.26
N VAL A 188 10.56 -10.78 -21.29
CA VAL A 188 10.55 -9.85 -20.16
C VAL A 188 11.98 -9.61 -19.67
N LYS A 189 12.24 -8.39 -19.19
CA LYS A 189 13.45 -8.04 -18.42
C LYS A 189 13.03 -7.67 -17.02
N PHE A 190 13.73 -8.18 -16.04
CA PHE A 190 13.46 -7.87 -14.64
C PHE A 190 14.69 -8.11 -13.78
N ASP A 191 14.73 -7.41 -12.66
CA ASP A 191 15.68 -7.58 -11.56
C ASP A 191 14.95 -7.94 -10.25
N SER A 192 15.68 -7.99 -9.16
CA SER A 192 15.08 -8.27 -7.83
C SER A 192 14.06 -7.20 -7.38
N THR A 193 14.14 -5.97 -7.90
CA THR A 193 13.25 -4.85 -7.51
C THR A 193 11.96 -4.78 -8.33
N THR A 194 11.90 -5.47 -9.47
CA THR A 194 10.77 -5.46 -10.37
C THR A 194 9.52 -6.01 -9.69
N THR A 195 8.44 -5.23 -9.64
CA THR A 195 7.18 -5.58 -8.97
C THR A 195 6.16 -6.24 -9.89
N THR A 196 6.32 -6.13 -11.22
CA THR A 196 5.39 -6.69 -12.21
C THR A 196 5.57 -8.20 -12.44
N VAL A 197 6.65 -8.79 -11.94
CA VAL A 197 6.92 -10.23 -11.98
C VAL A 197 6.78 -10.79 -10.56
N PRO A 198 5.95 -11.85 -10.34
CA PRO A 198 5.77 -12.44 -9.01
C PRO A 198 7.08 -12.88 -8.36
N ALA A 199 7.16 -12.80 -7.04
CA ALA A 199 8.38 -13.10 -6.29
C ALA A 199 8.86 -14.55 -6.55
N GLU A 200 7.94 -15.50 -6.53
CA GLU A 200 8.23 -16.93 -6.78
C GLU A 200 8.79 -17.16 -8.18
N VAL A 201 8.30 -16.39 -9.16
CA VAL A 201 8.78 -16.45 -10.55
C VAL A 201 10.19 -15.88 -10.64
N LYS A 202 10.47 -14.75 -9.99
CA LYS A 202 11.82 -14.15 -9.92
C LYS A 202 12.81 -15.11 -9.25
N GLU A 203 12.46 -15.66 -8.09
CA GLU A 203 13.33 -16.58 -7.36
C GLU A 203 13.68 -17.83 -8.17
N ALA A 204 12.73 -18.40 -8.88
CA ALA A 204 12.97 -19.54 -9.76
C ALA A 204 13.86 -19.16 -10.94
N ALA A 205 13.56 -18.03 -11.58
CA ALA A 205 14.30 -17.53 -12.74
C ALA A 205 15.79 -17.27 -12.41
N PHE A 206 16.08 -16.62 -11.29
CA PHE A 206 17.47 -16.28 -10.91
C PHE A 206 18.36 -17.51 -10.64
N LYS A 207 17.77 -18.67 -10.40
CA LYS A 207 18.50 -19.95 -10.24
C LYS A 207 18.84 -20.63 -11.56
N LEU A 208 18.22 -20.21 -12.67
CA LEU A 208 18.40 -20.80 -13.98
C LEU A 208 19.68 -20.30 -14.65
N LYS A 209 20.33 -21.18 -15.40
CA LYS A 209 21.38 -20.80 -16.36
C LYS A 209 20.76 -20.41 -17.70
N ASP A 210 21.53 -19.73 -18.53
CA ASP A 210 21.11 -19.37 -19.88
C ASP A 210 20.58 -20.59 -20.63
N GLY A 211 19.42 -20.45 -21.26
CA GLY A 211 18.72 -21.49 -22.01
C GLY A 211 17.93 -22.50 -21.16
N GLN A 212 18.07 -22.52 -19.84
CA GLN A 212 17.32 -23.43 -18.98
C GLN A 212 15.86 -23.02 -18.83
N VAL A 213 15.01 -24.04 -18.66
CA VAL A 213 13.58 -23.90 -18.38
C VAL A 213 13.31 -24.31 -16.92
N SER A 214 12.50 -23.54 -16.23
CA SER A 214 12.10 -23.81 -14.83
C SER A 214 11.20 -25.04 -14.73
N ASP A 215 11.06 -25.58 -13.55
CA ASP A 215 9.88 -26.37 -13.19
C ASP A 215 8.63 -25.49 -13.18
N VAL A 216 7.45 -26.10 -13.03
CA VAL A 216 6.20 -25.36 -12.85
C VAL A 216 6.27 -24.55 -11.56
N ILE A 217 6.00 -23.26 -11.66
CA ILE A 217 5.99 -22.31 -10.56
C ILE A 217 4.55 -21.96 -10.25
N THR A 218 4.18 -22.00 -8.98
CA THR A 218 2.86 -21.58 -8.50
C THR A 218 3.00 -20.24 -7.80
N SER A 219 2.14 -19.30 -8.13
CA SER A 219 2.02 -18.00 -7.44
C SER A 219 0.58 -17.66 -7.18
N THR A 220 0.31 -16.86 -6.16
CA THR A 220 -1.03 -16.35 -5.86
C THR A 220 -1.10 -14.88 -6.23
N ASN A 221 -2.02 -14.54 -7.10
CA ASN A 221 -2.29 -13.15 -7.46
C ASN A 221 -2.86 -12.41 -6.23
N ALA A 222 -2.13 -11.40 -5.74
CA ALA A 222 -2.49 -10.69 -4.52
C ALA A 222 -3.80 -9.88 -4.64
N SER A 223 -4.21 -9.51 -5.86
CA SER A 223 -5.42 -8.72 -6.09
C SER A 223 -6.68 -9.58 -6.26
N THR A 224 -6.56 -10.73 -6.91
CA THR A 224 -7.69 -11.61 -7.23
C THR A 224 -7.78 -12.84 -6.34
N TYR A 225 -6.73 -13.12 -5.56
CA TYR A 225 -6.55 -14.35 -4.75
C TYR A 225 -6.64 -15.64 -5.58
N THR A 226 -6.39 -15.55 -6.89
CA THR A 226 -6.36 -16.71 -7.78
C THR A 226 -4.96 -17.31 -7.84
N THR A 227 -4.91 -18.64 -7.93
CA THR A 227 -3.67 -19.34 -8.18
C THR A 227 -3.32 -19.27 -9.67
N GLU A 228 -2.11 -18.89 -9.98
CA GLU A 228 -1.57 -18.76 -11.32
C GLU A 228 -0.32 -19.66 -11.45
N TYR A 229 -0.09 -20.22 -12.62
CA TYR A 229 1.00 -21.14 -12.89
C TYR A 229 1.91 -20.57 -13.97
N TYR A 230 3.20 -20.72 -13.76
CA TYR A 230 4.22 -20.13 -14.62
C TYR A 230 5.27 -21.17 -15.03
N VAL A 231 5.80 -20.99 -16.25
CA VAL A 231 7.02 -21.63 -16.73
C VAL A 231 7.93 -20.53 -17.27
N VAL A 232 9.20 -20.55 -16.85
CA VAL A 232 10.19 -19.54 -17.23
C VAL A 232 11.31 -20.19 -18.01
N LYS A 233 11.74 -19.55 -19.11
CA LYS A 233 12.98 -19.86 -19.81
C LYS A 233 13.95 -18.70 -19.62
N MET A 234 15.12 -18.97 -19.06
CA MET A 234 16.17 -17.96 -18.97
C MET A 234 16.80 -17.75 -20.34
N VAL A 235 16.84 -16.50 -20.79
CA VAL A 235 17.54 -16.10 -22.03
C VAL A 235 18.96 -15.65 -21.69
N LYS A 236 19.08 -14.78 -20.69
CA LYS A 236 20.36 -14.26 -20.22
C LYS A 236 20.30 -13.98 -18.73
N ASN A 237 21.01 -14.79 -17.98
CA ASN A 237 21.21 -14.55 -16.56
C ASN A 237 22.42 -13.62 -16.37
N GLN A 238 22.37 -12.78 -15.33
CA GLN A 238 23.47 -11.91 -14.99
C GLN A 238 23.90 -12.16 -13.54
N ASN A 239 25.12 -12.70 -13.39
CA ASN A 239 25.71 -12.84 -12.07
C ASN A 239 26.13 -11.47 -11.51
N LYS A 240 25.70 -11.16 -10.28
CA LYS A 240 26.07 -9.92 -9.60
C LYS A 240 27.57 -9.83 -9.26
N GLY A 241 28.27 -10.96 -9.22
CA GLY A 241 29.68 -11.02 -8.79
C GLY A 241 29.86 -10.70 -7.31
N ASN A 242 31.01 -10.14 -6.96
CA ASN A 242 31.37 -9.79 -5.58
C ASN A 242 31.59 -8.27 -5.38
N ASP A 243 31.38 -7.46 -6.42
CA ASP A 243 31.61 -6.02 -6.40
C ASP A 243 30.31 -5.28 -6.14
N MET A 244 30.07 -4.93 -4.87
CA MET A 244 28.89 -4.17 -4.43
C MET A 244 28.90 -2.74 -4.96
N ASP A 245 30.07 -2.12 -5.16
CA ASP A 245 30.16 -0.72 -5.57
C ASP A 245 29.59 -0.51 -6.97
N LYS A 246 29.67 -1.53 -7.81
CA LYS A 246 29.07 -1.52 -9.16
C LYS A 246 27.54 -1.26 -9.12
N TYR A 247 26.87 -1.66 -8.06
CA TYR A 247 25.42 -1.59 -7.90
C TYR A 247 25.00 -0.71 -6.74
N LYS A 248 25.87 0.20 -6.33
CA LYS A 248 25.66 1.04 -5.14
C LYS A 248 24.37 1.86 -5.19
N LYS A 249 23.95 2.28 -6.39
CA LYS A 249 22.72 3.05 -6.57
C LYS A 249 21.50 2.17 -6.28
N GLU A 250 21.43 1.02 -6.92
CA GLU A 250 20.35 0.03 -6.78
C GLU A 250 20.25 -0.48 -5.33
N LEU A 251 21.40 -0.75 -4.71
CA LEU A 251 21.44 -1.17 -3.30
C LEU A 251 20.91 -0.11 -2.35
N LYS A 252 21.22 1.17 -2.61
CA LYS A 252 20.65 2.27 -1.82
C LYS A 252 19.15 2.38 -2.01
N GLU A 253 18.63 2.18 -3.21
CA GLU A 253 17.20 2.17 -3.49
C GLU A 253 16.52 1.03 -2.72
N ILE A 254 17.02 -0.19 -2.81
CA ILE A 254 16.50 -1.35 -2.07
C ILE A 254 16.53 -1.11 -0.56
N ALA A 255 17.66 -0.64 -0.03
CA ALA A 255 17.81 -0.39 1.40
C ALA A 255 16.87 0.74 1.88
N THR A 256 16.65 1.76 1.04
CA THR A 256 15.69 2.84 1.31
C THR A 256 14.27 2.30 1.37
N ASP A 257 13.85 1.52 0.37
CA ASP A 257 12.50 0.93 0.31
C ASP A 257 12.26 -0.05 1.47
N THR A 258 13.29 -0.82 1.84
CA THR A 258 13.26 -1.68 3.02
C THR A 258 13.02 -0.89 4.30
N LYS A 259 13.75 0.23 4.49
CA LYS A 259 13.55 1.14 5.64
C LYS A 259 12.16 1.77 5.64
N LEU A 260 11.69 2.22 4.47
CA LEU A 260 10.35 2.81 4.35
C LEU A 260 9.24 1.82 4.67
N SER A 261 9.47 0.52 4.49
CA SER A 261 8.52 -0.55 4.80
C SER A 261 8.64 -1.06 6.25
N ASP A 262 9.69 -0.67 6.99
CA ASP A 262 9.91 -1.09 8.38
C ASP A 262 9.02 -0.28 9.33
N SER A 263 8.03 -0.95 9.92
CA SER A 263 7.10 -0.32 10.87
C SER A 263 7.80 0.23 12.13
N THR A 264 8.89 -0.38 12.58
CA THR A 264 9.67 0.12 13.73
C THR A 264 10.33 1.44 13.40
N PHE A 265 10.94 1.54 12.21
CA PHE A 265 11.49 2.79 11.71
C PHE A 265 10.40 3.85 11.53
N GLN A 266 9.29 3.51 10.89
CA GLN A 266 8.18 4.43 10.69
C GLN A 266 7.65 4.98 12.02
N ASN A 267 7.35 4.10 12.99
CA ASN A 267 6.84 4.50 14.30
C ASN A 267 7.82 5.41 15.05
N LYS A 268 9.12 5.11 14.97
CA LYS A 268 10.16 5.96 15.55
C LYS A 268 10.16 7.36 14.92
N VAL A 269 10.17 7.45 13.60
CA VAL A 269 10.18 8.74 12.88
C VAL A 269 8.91 9.52 13.15
N ILE A 270 7.74 8.87 13.13
CA ILE A 270 6.47 9.51 13.48
C ILE A 270 6.56 10.10 14.87
N GLY A 271 7.01 9.32 15.86
CA GLY A 271 7.19 9.79 17.24
C GLY A 271 8.10 11.01 17.35
N GLU A 272 9.25 11.00 16.67
CA GLU A 272 10.19 12.12 16.63
C GLU A 272 9.54 13.38 16.04
N VAL A 273 8.84 13.24 14.90
CA VAL A 273 8.18 14.36 14.20
C VAL A 273 7.03 14.94 15.02
N LEU A 274 6.20 14.11 15.65
CA LEU A 274 5.11 14.54 16.53
C LEU A 274 5.62 15.26 17.77
N LYS A 275 6.75 14.79 18.35
CA LYS A 275 7.41 15.42 19.47
C LYS A 275 7.96 16.80 19.11
N ASP A 276 8.65 16.90 17.97
CA ASP A 276 9.20 18.18 17.47
C ASP A 276 8.07 19.19 17.22
N ALA A 277 6.92 18.75 16.72
CA ALA A 277 5.74 19.57 16.53
C ALA A 277 4.99 19.91 17.84
N ASN A 278 5.47 19.40 18.99
CA ASN A 278 4.84 19.63 20.30
C ASN A 278 3.34 19.31 20.31
N VAL A 279 2.94 18.20 19.70
CA VAL A 279 1.55 17.77 19.62
C VAL A 279 1.00 17.52 21.02
N LYS A 280 -0.20 18.06 21.33
CA LYS A 280 -0.90 17.89 22.61
C LYS A 280 -2.35 17.53 22.35
N ILE A 281 -2.77 16.38 22.82
CA ILE A 281 -4.16 15.96 22.77
C ILE A 281 -4.89 16.56 23.96
N LYS A 282 -5.97 17.33 23.69
CA LYS A 282 -6.77 17.99 24.71
C LYS A 282 -8.04 17.23 25.04
N ASP A 283 -8.52 16.41 24.10
CA ASP A 283 -9.72 15.62 24.26
C ASP A 283 -9.38 14.29 24.93
N LYS A 284 -10.03 14.01 26.07
CA LYS A 284 -9.77 12.81 26.87
C LYS A 284 -10.18 11.51 26.16
N ASP A 285 -11.16 11.58 25.28
CA ASP A 285 -11.60 10.40 24.52
C ASP A 285 -10.49 9.89 23.59
N PHE A 286 -9.56 10.78 23.18
CA PHE A 286 -8.45 10.48 22.28
C PHE A 286 -7.07 10.50 22.95
N GLU A 287 -6.99 10.58 24.28
CA GLU A 287 -5.71 10.78 25.01
C GLU A 287 -4.62 9.74 24.65
N ASN A 288 -5.02 8.54 24.26
CA ASN A 288 -4.12 7.42 23.98
C ASN A 288 -3.88 7.14 22.50
N VAL A 289 -4.45 7.92 21.57
CA VAL A 289 -4.37 7.61 20.13
C VAL A 289 -2.96 7.64 19.54
N LEU A 290 -2.01 8.32 20.19
CA LEU A 290 -0.60 8.38 19.79
C LEU A 290 0.32 7.46 20.58
N SER A 291 -0.20 6.65 21.50
CA SER A 291 0.61 5.79 22.39
C SER A 291 1.51 4.79 21.65
N THR A 292 1.13 4.39 20.43
CA THR A 292 1.93 3.50 19.58
C THR A 292 3.26 4.12 19.14
N PHE A 293 3.32 5.46 19.06
CA PHE A 293 4.50 6.15 18.54
C PHE A 293 5.46 6.62 19.63
N THR A 294 4.96 6.90 20.83
CA THR A 294 5.80 7.33 21.95
C THR A 294 5.18 6.94 23.29
N SER A 295 6.02 6.48 24.23
CA SER A 295 5.64 6.29 25.62
C SER A 295 5.33 7.62 26.34
N ASP A 296 5.71 8.76 25.76
CA ASP A 296 5.61 10.08 26.38
C ASP A 296 4.22 10.75 26.19
N TYR A 297 3.39 10.24 25.26
CA TYR A 297 2.03 10.78 25.05
C TYR A 297 0.98 10.26 26.04
N SER A 298 1.30 9.18 26.76
CA SER A 298 0.36 8.56 27.71
C SER A 298 0.19 9.30 29.05
N THR A 299 0.90 10.42 29.30
CA THR A 299 0.93 11.05 30.64
C THR A 299 0.62 12.54 30.69
N ALA A 300 0.10 13.16 29.63
CA ALA A 300 -0.20 14.60 29.65
C ALA A 300 -1.55 14.98 30.28
N SER A 301 -2.24 14.08 31.00
CA SER A 301 -3.55 14.31 31.62
C SER A 301 -3.59 14.20 33.16
N SER A 302 -2.49 14.43 33.85
CA SER A 302 -2.55 14.50 35.32
C SER A 302 -1.74 15.67 35.86
N LYS A 303 -2.24 16.91 35.69
CA LYS A 303 -2.04 18.03 36.63
C LYS A 303 -3.10 19.09 36.38
#